data_24a08c2f8469a645afebad81e1de96b7
#
_entry.id   24a08c2f8469a645afebad81e1de96b7
#
_cell.length_a   1.000
_cell.length_b   1.000
_cell.length_c   1.000
_cell.angle_alpha   90.00
_cell.angle_beta   90.00
_cell.angle_gamma   90.00
#
_symmetry.space_group_name_H-M   'P 1'
#
loop_
_entity.id
_entity.type
_entity.pdbx_description
1 polymer ?
#
loop_
_entity_poly.entity_id
_entity_poly.type
_entity_poly.pdbx_seq_one_letter_code
_entity_poly.pdbx_strand_id
1 'polypeptide(L)'
;LASKSSTRLAALTVAAVCSAASTIVLTSPAHADSVRVHDIQGSTRLSPYAGEQVTDVAGIVTGVRGYGSSRGFWIQDPQPDADPATSEGVFVFTGSTPKGVAVGDAVTVSGTVSEYVPGGTSSGNQSLTEITRPVFTVVSSGNEVPAATAVSARTVPRAYAPEGDEAANGSVNGLTLRPAKYALDHYESLEGMNVRVADARVVGASDPYTELWVTVKPWENANRRGGTVYGSYDSQNTGRLQIQSLGKPADFPDANVGDTLAGTTAGPLDYNQYGGYTLVASEIGALESGGLERESTRRQSSRELAVATYNVENLDPSDETFAAHADAIVHNLASPDIVSLEEIQDNDGATNDGTVAADATVGKLIDAIVAAGGPRYDWRGIDPVDGEDGGQPGGNIRQVFLFNPERVSFTDRGTGDATTATGVTKVRGKAALTHSPGRVDPANPAWEDSRKPLAGEFVFRGRTVLVIANHFSSKGGDQSLSAQYQPPARGSETQRHLQAKAVNTFVKDVLSTQKNADVVALGDINDFEFSRTTRLLEDDGALWSAVKSLPRSERYSYVYQGNSQVLDQILVSPSIRWGGRLSYDSVHVNAEFHDQISDHDPQVLRFRP
;
A
#
# COMPACT_ATOMS: atom_id res chain seq x y z
N LEU A 1 -14.45 57.07 73.83
CA LEU A 1 -13.69 57.80 74.84
C LEU A 1 -12.39 58.27 74.22
N ALA A 2 -12.33 59.50 73.86
CA ALA A 2 -11.60 60.65 74.44
C ALA A 2 -10.12 60.61 74.10
N SER A 3 -9.49 61.59 73.61
CA SER A 3 -9.57 63.04 73.49
C SER A 3 -8.12 63.58 73.34
N LYS A 4 -8.02 64.61 72.51
CA LYS A 4 -7.16 65.80 72.63
C LYS A 4 -5.62 65.62 72.66
N SER A 5 -4.75 66.42 72.16
CA SER A 5 -4.87 67.86 71.69
C SER A 5 -3.51 68.27 71.07
N SER A 6 -3.62 69.06 70.06
CA SER A 6 -2.79 70.24 69.67
C SER A 6 -1.39 70.49 70.28
N THR A 7 -0.42 70.87 69.48
CA THR A 7 0.28 72.16 69.55
C THR A 7 1.01 72.52 68.23
N ARG A 8 0.83 73.75 67.81
CA ARG A 8 1.50 74.38 66.64
C ARG A 8 2.93 74.82 67.01
N LEU A 9 3.81 74.72 66.04
CA LEU A 9 4.80 75.79 65.90
C LEU A 9 5.25 75.92 64.44
N ALA A 10 5.28 77.14 63.98
CA ALA A 10 5.69 77.56 62.66
C ALA A 10 7.21 77.78 62.61
N ALA A 11 7.83 77.55 61.50
CA ALA A 11 8.92 78.44 61.04
C ALA A 11 9.48 78.00 59.65
N LEU A 12 9.47 78.98 58.83
CA LEU A 12 10.36 79.44 57.78
C LEU A 12 10.70 78.50 56.57
N THR A 13 10.28 79.04 55.46
CA THR A 13 10.55 78.85 54.05
C THR A 13 12.04 78.97 53.70
N VAL A 14 12.59 78.01 52.95
CA VAL A 14 13.67 78.22 51.97
C VAL A 14 13.28 77.51 50.68
N ALA A 15 13.07 78.26 49.63
CA ALA A 15 12.81 77.70 48.28
C ALA A 15 14.09 77.28 47.62
N ALA A 16 14.25 75.99 47.32
CA ALA A 16 15.24 75.47 46.38
C ALA A 16 14.51 74.94 45.13
N VAL A 17 14.69 75.62 44.01
CA VAL A 17 14.22 75.24 42.71
C VAL A 17 15.08 74.07 42.24
N CYS A 18 14.59 72.82 42.33
CA CYS A 18 15.16 71.68 41.65
C CYS A 18 14.44 71.42 40.33
N SER A 19 15.09 71.72 39.21
CA SER A 19 14.64 71.29 37.87
C SER A 19 14.66 69.76 37.79
N ALA A 20 13.45 69.15 37.85
CA ALA A 20 13.31 67.72 37.55
C ALA A 20 13.33 67.53 36.02
N ALA A 21 14.47 67.08 35.51
CA ALA A 21 14.54 66.53 34.17
C ALA A 21 13.79 65.18 34.18
N SER A 22 12.60 65.14 33.66
CA SER A 22 11.85 63.90 33.39
C SER A 22 12.54 63.19 32.23
N THR A 23 13.35 62.20 32.53
CA THR A 23 13.79 61.21 31.56
C THR A 23 12.59 60.37 31.15
N ILE A 24 12.04 60.65 29.97
CA ILE A 24 11.12 59.76 29.29
C ILE A 24 11.95 58.55 28.88
N VAL A 25 11.88 57.46 29.63
CA VAL A 25 12.36 56.13 29.17
C VAL A 25 11.34 55.72 28.12
N LEU A 26 11.65 55.92 26.85
CA LEU A 26 11.03 55.24 25.73
C LEU A 26 11.36 53.75 25.89
N THR A 27 10.53 53.00 26.54
CA THR A 27 10.51 51.55 26.41
C THR A 27 10.15 51.27 24.94
N SER A 28 11.13 50.91 24.15
CA SER A 28 10.91 50.26 22.87
C SER A 28 9.93 49.09 23.15
N PRO A 29 8.83 48.95 22.38
CA PRO A 29 8.03 47.77 22.51
C PRO A 29 8.98 46.59 22.30
N ALA A 30 9.01 45.67 23.26
CA ALA A 30 9.60 44.38 23.02
C ALA A 30 8.95 43.87 21.72
N HIS A 31 9.74 43.70 20.65
CA HIS A 31 9.29 42.95 19.51
C HIS A 31 8.96 41.58 20.09
N ALA A 32 7.66 41.23 20.09
CA ALA A 32 7.33 39.81 20.19
C ALA A 32 8.12 39.13 19.09
N ASP A 33 8.91 38.14 19.46
CA ASP A 33 9.65 37.36 18.47
C ASP A 33 8.66 36.90 17.40
N SER A 34 8.95 37.20 16.14
CA SER A 34 8.07 36.80 15.04
C SER A 34 7.95 35.28 15.03
N VAL A 35 6.73 34.75 14.94
CA VAL A 35 6.48 33.30 14.84
C VAL A 35 7.26 32.74 13.68
N ARG A 36 8.03 31.70 13.93
CA ARG A 36 8.87 31.02 12.94
C ARG A 36 8.25 29.69 12.50
N VAL A 37 8.79 29.08 11.47
CA VAL A 37 8.25 27.82 10.91
C VAL A 37 8.31 26.72 11.96
N HIS A 38 9.41 26.55 12.69
CA HIS A 38 9.55 25.54 13.74
C HIS A 38 8.59 25.76 14.93
N ASP A 39 8.21 27.00 15.25
CA ASP A 39 7.15 27.27 16.25
C ASP A 39 5.79 26.76 15.76
N ILE A 40 5.49 26.95 14.45
CA ILE A 40 4.26 26.48 13.81
C ILE A 40 4.23 24.94 13.80
N GLN A 41 5.30 24.30 13.41
CA GLN A 41 5.40 22.83 13.37
C GLN A 41 5.31 22.21 14.77
N GLY A 42 6.04 22.78 15.74
CA GLY A 42 6.11 22.24 17.08
C GLY A 42 6.86 20.90 17.14
N SER A 43 6.76 20.23 18.29
CA SER A 43 7.47 18.97 18.56
C SER A 43 6.55 17.74 18.66
N THR A 44 5.34 17.84 18.14
CA THR A 44 4.35 16.76 17.98
C THR A 44 3.83 16.78 16.55
N ARG A 45 3.02 15.80 16.16
CA ARG A 45 2.41 15.75 14.81
C ARG A 45 1.28 16.75 14.60
N LEU A 46 0.93 17.50 15.63
CA LEU A 46 -0.09 18.53 15.52
C LEU A 46 0.55 19.86 15.88
N SER A 47 0.35 20.84 15.03
CA SER A 47 0.82 22.19 15.25
C SER A 47 0.20 22.81 16.52
N PRO A 48 1.02 23.41 17.39
CA PRO A 48 0.50 24.19 18.51
C PRO A 48 -0.28 25.45 18.07
N TYR A 49 -0.17 25.84 16.79
CA TYR A 49 -0.87 26.96 16.18
C TYR A 49 -2.09 26.53 15.35
N ALA A 50 -2.49 25.25 15.38
CA ALA A 50 -3.63 24.76 14.61
C ALA A 50 -4.91 25.59 14.87
N GLY A 51 -5.47 26.19 13.83
CA GLY A 51 -6.61 27.10 13.88
C GLY A 51 -6.26 28.58 14.13
N GLU A 52 -5.03 28.90 14.49
CA GLU A 52 -4.58 30.25 14.80
C GLU A 52 -4.13 31.01 13.53
N GLN A 53 -4.19 32.34 13.61
CA GLN A 53 -3.66 33.25 12.60
C GLN A 53 -2.18 33.53 12.88
N VAL A 54 -1.35 33.34 11.85
CA VAL A 54 0.06 33.77 11.89
C VAL A 54 0.30 34.91 10.93
N THR A 55 1.27 35.76 11.24
CA THR A 55 1.59 36.96 10.44
C THR A 55 3.09 37.02 10.16
N ASP A 56 3.40 37.41 8.93
CA ASP A 56 4.78 37.66 8.46
C ASP A 56 5.78 36.53 8.75
N VAL A 57 5.31 35.28 8.65
CA VAL A 57 6.18 34.09 8.75
C VAL A 57 7.19 34.13 7.60
N ALA A 58 8.46 34.25 7.94
CA ALA A 58 9.54 34.36 6.95
C ALA A 58 10.04 32.97 6.51
N GLY A 59 10.40 32.83 5.23
CA GLY A 59 11.02 31.62 4.70
C GLY A 59 11.53 31.80 3.28
N ILE A 60 12.32 30.82 2.83
CA ILE A 60 12.77 30.71 1.44
C ILE A 60 11.92 29.64 0.73
N VAL A 61 11.43 29.95 -0.45
CA VAL A 61 10.64 29.00 -1.26
C VAL A 61 11.53 27.88 -1.76
N THR A 62 11.17 26.62 -1.41
CA THR A 62 11.93 25.41 -1.75
C THR A 62 11.28 24.61 -2.87
N GLY A 63 9.97 24.76 -3.09
CA GLY A 63 9.22 24.08 -4.15
C GLY A 63 7.91 24.77 -4.47
N VAL A 64 7.43 24.66 -5.70
CA VAL A 64 6.16 25.24 -6.14
C VAL A 64 5.32 24.17 -6.85
N ARG A 65 4.16 23.85 -6.31
CA ARG A 65 3.19 22.89 -6.91
C ARG A 65 2.07 23.65 -7.60
N GLY A 66 2.05 23.62 -8.92
CA GLY A 66 1.06 24.31 -9.77
C GLY A 66 -0.06 23.43 -10.30
N TYR A 67 -0.09 22.12 -9.97
CA TYR A 67 -1.02 21.11 -10.51
C TYR A 67 -1.73 20.33 -9.40
N GLY A 68 -2.68 19.50 -9.78
CA GLY A 68 -3.47 18.68 -8.84
C GLY A 68 -4.44 19.52 -7.99
N SER A 69 -4.91 18.97 -6.89
CA SER A 69 -5.81 19.61 -5.93
C SER A 69 -5.06 20.40 -4.85
N SER A 70 -3.88 19.92 -4.42
CA SER A 70 -3.05 20.54 -3.38
C SER A 70 -2.05 21.52 -4.02
N ARG A 71 -2.56 22.66 -4.52
CA ARG A 71 -1.72 23.69 -5.15
C ARG A 71 -1.20 24.67 -4.12
N GLY A 72 0.10 24.97 -4.21
CA GLY A 72 0.76 25.83 -3.24
C GLY A 72 2.28 25.84 -3.44
N PHE A 73 2.99 26.21 -2.40
CA PHE A 73 4.43 26.19 -2.39
C PHE A 73 4.95 25.90 -0.99
N TRP A 74 6.15 25.36 -0.90
CA TRP A 74 6.82 25.13 0.38
C TRP A 74 7.76 26.27 0.68
N ILE A 75 7.82 26.67 1.95
CA ILE A 75 8.84 27.58 2.48
C ILE A 75 9.61 26.85 3.56
N GLN A 76 10.90 27.20 3.66
CA GLN A 76 11.77 26.69 4.72
C GLN A 76 12.49 27.87 5.38
N ASP A 77 12.56 27.82 6.71
CA ASP A 77 13.30 28.79 7.49
C ASP A 77 14.82 28.60 7.25
N PRO A 78 15.56 29.65 6.80
CA PRO A 78 16.99 29.52 6.58
C PRO A 78 17.82 29.52 7.88
N GLN A 79 17.20 29.72 9.03
CA GLN A 79 17.86 29.77 10.34
C GLN A 79 17.22 28.71 11.26
N PRO A 80 17.61 27.44 11.13
CA PRO A 80 17.02 26.36 11.93
C PRO A 80 17.25 26.59 13.43
N ASP A 81 16.31 26.08 14.24
CA ASP A 81 16.53 25.96 15.67
C ASP A 81 17.47 24.77 16.00
N ALA A 82 17.66 24.48 17.28
CA ALA A 82 18.51 23.38 17.72
C ALA A 82 17.73 22.10 18.07
N ASP A 83 16.39 22.13 17.97
CA ASP A 83 15.54 20.99 18.32
C ASP A 83 15.34 20.07 17.10
N PRO A 84 15.87 18.84 17.11
CA PRO A 84 15.66 17.92 15.99
C PRO A 84 14.23 17.39 15.87
N ALA A 85 13.34 17.71 16.81
CA ALA A 85 11.94 17.29 16.78
C ALA A 85 11.02 18.29 16.07
N THR A 86 11.51 19.48 15.75
CA THR A 86 10.76 20.52 15.01
C THR A 86 11.18 20.51 13.53
N SER A 87 10.22 20.78 12.64
CA SER A 87 10.53 21.00 11.22
C SER A 87 10.74 22.49 10.92
N GLU A 88 11.66 22.79 10.03
CA GLU A 88 11.89 24.13 9.48
C GLU A 88 11.09 24.39 8.19
N GLY A 89 10.32 23.43 7.72
CA GLY A 89 9.52 23.52 6.49
C GLY A 89 8.02 23.61 6.76
N VAL A 90 7.28 24.31 5.90
CA VAL A 90 5.81 24.32 5.94
C VAL A 90 5.23 24.51 4.54
N PHE A 91 4.11 23.84 4.26
CA PHE A 91 3.36 24.02 3.02
C PHE A 91 2.41 25.24 3.13
N VAL A 92 2.41 26.07 2.08
CA VAL A 92 1.51 27.23 1.92
C VAL A 92 0.47 26.89 0.88
N PHE A 93 -0.73 26.53 1.33
CA PHE A 93 -1.83 26.10 0.46
C PHE A 93 -2.56 27.30 -0.15
N THR A 94 -2.44 27.47 -1.47
CA THR A 94 -3.08 28.57 -2.22
C THR A 94 -4.40 28.18 -2.89
N GLY A 95 -4.71 26.88 -3.01
CA GLY A 95 -5.91 26.35 -3.68
C GLY A 95 -5.95 26.55 -5.19
N SER A 96 -5.05 27.39 -5.72
CA SER A 96 -4.86 27.66 -7.13
C SER A 96 -3.37 27.72 -7.47
N THR A 97 -3.01 27.65 -8.76
CA THR A 97 -1.60 27.77 -9.18
C THR A 97 -0.99 29.06 -8.63
N PRO A 98 0.05 28.98 -7.80
CA PRO A 98 0.70 30.16 -7.23
C PRO A 98 1.23 31.07 -8.34
N LYS A 99 1.04 32.39 -8.17
CA LYS A 99 1.52 33.38 -9.13
C LYS A 99 2.49 34.34 -8.45
N GLY A 100 3.56 34.70 -9.15
CA GLY A 100 4.51 35.69 -8.65
C GLY A 100 5.38 35.18 -7.52
N VAL A 101 5.58 33.87 -7.42
CA VAL A 101 6.48 33.21 -6.50
C VAL A 101 7.26 32.12 -7.22
N ALA A 102 8.55 31.99 -6.92
CA ALA A 102 9.46 31.04 -7.51
C ALA A 102 10.42 30.46 -6.45
N VAL A 103 11.00 29.31 -6.73
CA VAL A 103 12.06 28.72 -5.90
C VAL A 103 13.22 29.73 -5.74
N GLY A 104 13.71 29.89 -4.50
CA GLY A 104 14.72 30.87 -4.15
C GLY A 104 14.18 32.28 -3.86
N ASP A 105 12.85 32.48 -3.85
CA ASP A 105 12.27 33.71 -3.33
C ASP A 105 12.25 33.69 -1.79
N ALA A 106 12.72 34.77 -1.18
CA ALA A 106 12.47 35.04 0.23
C ALA A 106 11.07 35.67 0.35
N VAL A 107 10.23 35.09 1.17
CA VAL A 107 8.84 35.52 1.33
C VAL A 107 8.50 35.75 2.80
N THR A 108 7.49 36.58 3.04
CA THR A 108 6.73 36.60 4.29
C THR A 108 5.32 36.13 3.99
N VAL A 109 4.77 35.25 4.84
CA VAL A 109 3.46 34.64 4.68
C VAL A 109 2.61 34.90 5.92
N SER A 110 1.39 35.36 5.70
CA SER A 110 0.37 35.50 6.75
C SER A 110 -0.84 34.64 6.37
N GLY A 111 -1.43 33.91 7.32
CA GLY A 111 -2.55 33.02 7.03
C GLY A 111 -3.04 32.27 8.27
N THR A 112 -3.91 31.30 8.08
CA THR A 112 -4.37 30.41 9.17
C THR A 112 -3.61 29.10 9.11
N VAL A 113 -3.02 28.68 10.22
CA VAL A 113 -2.43 27.34 10.35
C VAL A 113 -3.56 26.30 10.38
N SER A 114 -3.43 25.24 9.62
CA SER A 114 -4.42 24.16 9.50
C SER A 114 -3.75 22.81 9.51
N GLU A 115 -4.38 21.85 10.16
CA GLU A 115 -4.04 20.44 10.07
C GLU A 115 -4.90 19.79 8.99
N TYR A 116 -4.32 19.53 7.84
CA TYR A 116 -4.99 18.85 6.73
C TYR A 116 -4.75 17.34 6.79
N VAL A 117 -5.82 16.55 6.87
CA VAL A 117 -5.72 15.07 6.84
C VAL A 117 -6.01 14.58 5.43
N PRO A 118 -5.00 14.12 4.67
CA PRO A 118 -5.19 13.53 3.35
C PRO A 118 -6.12 12.31 3.41
N GLY A 119 -7.12 12.25 2.53
CA GLY A 119 -8.17 11.22 2.57
C GLY A 119 -9.28 11.48 3.59
N GLY A 120 -9.22 12.60 4.32
CA GLY A 120 -10.19 12.98 5.35
C GLY A 120 -9.95 12.33 6.71
N THR A 121 -10.60 12.83 7.75
CA THR A 121 -10.38 12.40 9.15
C THR A 121 -10.71 10.93 9.42
N SER A 122 -11.56 10.31 8.61
CA SER A 122 -11.92 8.88 8.73
C SER A 122 -10.87 7.93 8.16
N SER A 123 -9.90 8.44 7.38
CA SER A 123 -8.85 7.62 6.76
C SER A 123 -7.88 7.01 7.78
N GLY A 124 -7.73 7.65 8.94
CA GLY A 124 -6.70 7.33 9.92
C GLY A 124 -5.30 7.82 9.54
N ASN A 125 -5.15 8.54 8.45
CA ASN A 125 -3.88 9.15 8.04
C ASN A 125 -3.41 10.21 9.04
N GLN A 126 -2.12 10.51 9.01
CA GLN A 126 -1.58 11.66 9.74
C GLN A 126 -2.02 12.95 9.05
N SER A 127 -1.96 14.06 9.76
CA SER A 127 -2.17 15.38 9.18
C SER A 127 -0.88 15.94 8.58
N LEU A 128 -1.05 16.94 7.75
CA LEU A 128 -0.02 17.81 7.20
C LEU A 128 -0.28 19.22 7.73
N THR A 129 0.72 19.83 8.35
CA THR A 129 0.62 21.23 8.80
C THR A 129 0.76 22.16 7.61
N GLU A 130 -0.24 23.03 7.39
CA GLU A 130 -0.22 23.97 6.28
C GLU A 130 -0.69 25.38 6.68
N ILE A 131 -0.22 26.41 5.97
CA ILE A 131 -0.75 27.78 6.07
C ILE A 131 -1.78 27.98 4.98
N THR A 132 -3.05 28.11 5.35
CA THR A 132 -4.19 28.28 4.44
C THR A 132 -4.62 29.73 4.32
N ARG A 133 -5.36 30.06 3.23
CA ARG A 133 -5.81 31.42 2.93
C ARG A 133 -4.66 32.45 2.99
N PRO A 134 -3.52 32.13 2.36
CA PRO A 134 -2.32 32.92 2.55
C PRO A 134 -2.40 34.29 1.87
N VAL A 135 -1.83 35.29 2.54
CA VAL A 135 -1.36 36.53 1.95
C VAL A 135 0.15 36.50 2.04
N PHE A 136 0.85 36.59 0.93
CA PHE A 136 2.32 36.54 0.93
C PHE A 136 2.93 37.69 0.12
N THR A 137 4.15 38.05 0.51
CA THR A 137 4.94 39.09 -0.16
C THR A 137 6.32 38.51 -0.48
N VAL A 138 6.78 38.67 -1.72
CA VAL A 138 8.16 38.38 -2.11
C VAL A 138 9.03 39.54 -1.67
N VAL A 139 9.98 39.27 -0.77
CA VAL A 139 10.89 40.25 -0.20
C VAL A 139 12.13 40.41 -1.11
N SER A 140 12.64 39.30 -1.61
CA SER A 140 13.77 39.25 -2.56
C SER A 140 13.74 37.94 -3.36
N SER A 141 14.40 37.91 -4.51
CA SER A 141 14.49 36.72 -5.37
C SER A 141 15.95 36.30 -5.60
N GLY A 142 16.14 35.03 -6.00
CA GLY A 142 17.46 34.48 -6.29
C GLY A 142 18.31 34.21 -5.04
N ASN A 143 17.66 34.02 -3.89
CA ASN A 143 18.34 33.61 -2.66
C ASN A 143 18.80 32.14 -2.75
N GLU A 144 19.82 31.79 -2.00
CA GLU A 144 20.25 30.41 -1.83
C GLU A 144 19.14 29.61 -1.15
N VAL A 145 18.74 28.50 -1.77
CA VAL A 145 17.75 27.58 -1.21
C VAL A 145 18.40 26.84 -0.05
N PRO A 146 17.74 26.69 1.11
CA PRO A 146 18.26 25.91 2.23
C PRO A 146 18.73 24.53 1.78
N ALA A 147 19.92 24.13 2.22
CA ALA A 147 20.54 22.88 1.82
C ALA A 147 19.64 21.68 2.17
N ALA A 148 19.44 20.78 1.20
CA ALA A 148 18.59 19.63 1.40
C ALA A 148 19.14 18.69 2.49
N THR A 149 18.29 18.39 3.48
CA THR A 149 18.58 17.46 4.58
C THR A 149 18.67 16.03 4.06
N ALA A 150 19.74 15.31 4.40
CA ALA A 150 19.96 13.95 3.90
C ALA A 150 19.11 12.93 4.63
N VAL A 151 18.23 12.22 3.89
CA VAL A 151 17.54 11.01 4.33
C VAL A 151 18.37 9.81 3.87
N SER A 152 18.84 9.00 4.80
CA SER A 152 19.81 7.93 4.51
C SER A 152 19.68 6.77 5.50
N ALA A 153 20.35 5.65 5.22
CA ALA A 153 20.43 4.51 6.12
C ALA A 153 21.01 4.85 7.51
N ARG A 154 21.73 5.96 7.63
CA ARG A 154 22.34 6.41 8.91
C ARG A 154 21.40 7.30 9.71
N THR A 155 20.54 8.07 9.03
CA THR A 155 19.64 9.03 9.67
C THR A 155 18.29 8.40 10.02
N VAL A 156 17.76 7.50 9.17
CA VAL A 156 16.48 6.84 9.42
C VAL A 156 16.64 5.74 10.48
N PRO A 157 15.91 5.79 11.61
CA PRO A 157 15.95 4.76 12.66
C PRO A 157 15.48 3.38 12.19
N ARG A 158 15.77 2.35 13.01
CA ARG A 158 15.32 0.97 12.73
C ARG A 158 13.92 0.69 13.27
N ALA A 159 13.53 1.32 14.37
CA ALA A 159 12.18 1.21 14.88
C ALA A 159 11.26 2.08 14.02
N TYR A 160 10.11 1.52 13.66
CA TYR A 160 9.21 2.18 12.69
C TYR A 160 8.43 3.32 13.34
N ALA A 161 7.66 3.03 14.39
CA ALA A 161 6.78 3.97 15.07
C ALA A 161 6.84 3.81 16.59
N PRO A 162 6.49 4.85 17.36
CA PRO A 162 6.20 4.68 18.77
C PRO A 162 4.92 3.83 18.95
N GLU A 163 4.75 3.24 20.11
CA GLU A 163 3.49 2.64 20.52
C GLU A 163 2.44 3.77 20.68
N GLY A 164 1.24 3.56 20.14
CA GLY A 164 0.18 4.57 20.22
C GLY A 164 -0.30 4.81 21.64
N ASP A 165 -0.76 6.02 21.92
CA ASP A 165 -1.32 6.40 23.22
C ASP A 165 -2.69 5.73 23.42
N GLU A 166 -2.81 4.85 24.41
CA GLU A 166 -4.07 4.18 24.75
C GLU A 166 -5.18 5.18 25.12
N ALA A 167 -4.83 6.31 25.76
CA ALA A 167 -5.79 7.36 26.12
C ALA A 167 -6.33 8.10 24.88
N ALA A 168 -5.58 8.05 23.77
CA ALA A 168 -5.96 8.60 22.46
C ALA A 168 -6.33 7.50 21.45
N ASN A 169 -6.85 6.36 21.91
CA ASN A 169 -7.24 5.21 21.09
C ASN A 169 -6.11 4.69 20.17
N GLY A 170 -4.88 4.75 20.62
CA GLY A 170 -3.72 4.31 19.86
C GLY A 170 -3.14 5.35 18.89
N SER A 171 -3.59 6.62 18.94
CA SER A 171 -3.01 7.70 18.15
C SER A 171 -1.62 8.09 18.64
N VAL A 172 -0.72 8.39 17.70
CA VAL A 172 0.62 8.92 17.99
C VAL A 172 0.70 10.45 17.86
N ASN A 173 -0.38 11.11 17.46
CA ASN A 173 -0.38 12.54 17.11
C ASN A 173 0.05 13.46 18.26
N GLY A 174 -0.38 13.17 19.51
CA GLY A 174 -0.02 13.95 20.69
C GLY A 174 1.31 13.59 21.33
N LEU A 175 2.03 12.61 20.79
CA LEU A 175 3.31 12.18 21.34
C LEU A 175 4.44 13.10 20.89
N THR A 176 5.31 13.49 21.82
CA THR A 176 6.55 14.21 21.48
C THR A 176 7.41 13.37 20.54
N LEU A 177 7.81 13.96 19.43
CA LEU A 177 8.63 13.31 18.41
C LEU A 177 10.00 12.88 18.96
N ARG A 178 10.46 11.72 18.54
CA ARG A 178 11.77 11.16 18.83
C ARG A 178 12.47 10.72 17.56
N PRO A 179 12.88 11.67 16.68
CA PRO A 179 13.38 11.38 15.32
C PRO A 179 14.64 10.51 15.29
N ALA A 180 15.42 10.49 16.39
CA ALA A 180 16.57 9.58 16.51
C ALA A 180 16.17 8.14 16.89
N LYS A 181 14.89 7.87 17.23
CA LYS A 181 14.44 6.56 17.69
C LYS A 181 13.46 5.89 16.71
N TYR A 182 12.54 6.64 16.11
CA TYR A 182 11.49 6.10 15.27
C TYR A 182 11.52 6.72 13.86
N ALA A 183 11.30 5.89 12.85
CA ALA A 183 11.32 6.33 11.45
C ALA A 183 10.16 7.29 11.13
N LEU A 184 8.94 7.03 11.63
CA LEU A 184 7.83 7.96 11.44
C LEU A 184 8.09 9.32 12.08
N ASP A 185 8.69 9.35 13.29
CA ASP A 185 9.07 10.60 13.94
C ASP A 185 10.18 11.34 13.18
N HIS A 186 11.09 10.58 12.54
CA HIS A 186 12.15 11.17 11.71
C HIS A 186 11.59 11.83 10.46
N TYR A 187 10.65 11.17 9.76
CA TYR A 187 10.02 11.76 8.58
C TYR A 187 9.16 12.97 8.97
N GLU A 188 8.40 12.88 10.05
CA GLU A 188 7.59 13.99 10.58
C GLU A 188 8.44 15.22 10.88
N SER A 189 9.56 15.07 11.57
CA SER A 189 10.45 16.18 11.88
C SER A 189 11.11 16.84 10.66
N LEU A 190 10.84 16.33 9.46
CA LEU A 190 11.29 16.86 8.18
C LEU A 190 10.13 17.33 7.29
N GLU A 191 8.89 17.29 7.79
CA GLU A 191 7.71 17.70 7.02
C GLU A 191 7.89 19.10 6.41
N GLY A 192 7.63 19.25 5.12
CA GLY A 192 7.77 20.51 4.38
C GLY A 192 9.22 20.95 4.09
N MET A 193 10.22 20.31 4.69
CA MET A 193 11.63 20.65 4.46
C MET A 193 12.12 20.13 3.11
N ASN A 194 13.11 20.83 2.55
CA ASN A 194 13.88 20.33 1.41
C ASN A 194 14.76 19.15 1.87
N VAL A 195 14.50 17.96 1.33
CA VAL A 195 15.24 16.73 1.67
C VAL A 195 15.87 16.12 0.43
N ARG A 196 16.85 15.23 0.64
CA ARG A 196 17.49 14.48 -0.45
C ARG A 196 17.79 13.05 -0.06
N VAL A 197 17.67 12.16 -1.03
CA VAL A 197 18.22 10.81 -1.01
C VAL A 197 19.33 10.70 -2.06
N ALA A 198 20.28 9.81 -1.85
CA ALA A 198 21.38 9.59 -2.80
C ALA A 198 21.46 8.12 -3.18
N ASP A 199 21.68 7.84 -4.46
CA ASP A 199 21.83 6.49 -5.01
C ASP A 199 20.75 5.52 -4.50
N ALA A 200 19.51 6.00 -4.51
CA ALA A 200 18.38 5.30 -3.90
C ALA A 200 17.89 4.14 -4.78
N ARG A 201 17.82 2.93 -4.21
CA ARG A 201 17.33 1.76 -4.93
C ARG A 201 15.82 1.73 -5.01
N VAL A 202 15.28 1.51 -6.21
CA VAL A 202 13.85 1.34 -6.45
C VAL A 202 13.37 0.00 -5.85
N VAL A 203 12.29 0.05 -5.07
CA VAL A 203 11.66 -1.10 -4.41
C VAL A 203 10.16 -1.24 -4.72
N GLY A 204 9.60 -0.29 -5.43
CA GLY A 204 8.29 -0.33 -6.08
C GLY A 204 8.40 0.40 -7.41
N ALA A 205 7.97 -0.25 -8.48
CA ALA A 205 8.09 0.27 -9.84
C ALA A 205 7.33 1.58 -10.04
N SER A 206 7.67 2.32 -11.10
CA SER A 206 6.94 3.53 -11.49
C SER A 206 5.52 3.17 -11.91
N ASP A 207 4.58 4.03 -11.55
CA ASP A 207 3.19 3.94 -11.92
C ASP A 207 2.76 5.07 -12.89
N PRO A 208 1.55 5.00 -13.48
CA PRO A 208 1.02 6.04 -14.35
C PRO A 208 0.79 7.41 -13.68
N TYR A 209 0.84 7.46 -12.35
CA TYR A 209 0.67 8.69 -11.57
C TYR A 209 1.97 9.44 -11.31
N THR A 210 3.10 8.99 -11.90
CA THR A 210 4.46 9.52 -11.70
C THR A 210 4.94 9.36 -10.27
N GLU A 211 4.70 8.19 -9.72
CA GLU A 211 5.11 7.76 -8.39
C GLU A 211 5.96 6.48 -8.49
N LEU A 212 6.93 6.36 -7.62
CA LEU A 212 7.70 5.13 -7.40
C LEU A 212 8.15 5.05 -5.94
N TRP A 213 8.60 3.89 -5.52
CA TRP A 213 9.13 3.70 -4.18
C TRP A 213 10.61 3.39 -4.21
N VAL A 214 11.37 4.07 -3.35
CA VAL A 214 12.79 3.79 -3.14
C VAL A 214 13.05 3.31 -1.72
N THR A 215 14.24 2.72 -1.50
CA THR A 215 14.76 2.50 -0.16
C THR A 215 16.12 3.14 0.01
N VAL A 216 16.32 3.81 1.14
CA VAL A 216 17.65 4.27 1.60
C VAL A 216 18.40 3.20 2.41
N LYS A 217 17.77 2.03 2.63
CA LYS A 217 18.33 0.88 3.34
C LYS A 217 18.31 -0.39 2.47
N PRO A 218 19.13 -0.46 1.41
CA PRO A 218 19.02 -1.51 0.39
C PRO A 218 19.24 -2.95 0.87
N TRP A 219 19.72 -3.14 2.11
CA TRP A 219 19.90 -4.46 2.74
C TRP A 219 18.80 -4.84 3.74
N GLU A 220 17.85 -3.90 4.05
CA GLU A 220 16.76 -4.16 4.99
C GLU A 220 15.73 -5.11 4.35
N ASN A 221 15.63 -6.33 4.87
CA ASN A 221 14.77 -7.41 4.34
C ASN A 221 14.85 -7.60 2.81
N ALA A 222 16.04 -7.42 2.25
CA ALA A 222 16.27 -7.45 0.80
C ALA A 222 15.95 -8.84 0.20
N ASN A 223 15.28 -8.85 -0.95
CA ASN A 223 15.21 -10.00 -1.83
C ASN A 223 16.33 -9.98 -2.89
N ARG A 224 16.44 -11.05 -3.69
CA ARG A 224 17.49 -11.16 -4.71
C ARG A 224 17.25 -10.28 -5.93
N ARG A 225 16.04 -9.83 -6.12
CA ARG A 225 15.59 -9.04 -7.28
C ARG A 225 15.60 -7.54 -7.02
N GLY A 226 16.03 -7.12 -5.81
CA GLY A 226 16.21 -5.72 -5.43
C GLY A 226 15.12 -5.15 -4.55
N GLY A 227 14.00 -5.82 -4.37
CA GLY A 227 12.90 -5.40 -3.51
C GLY A 227 13.18 -5.57 -2.02
N THR A 228 12.22 -5.18 -1.20
CA THR A 228 12.22 -5.30 0.27
C THR A 228 11.02 -6.09 0.74
N VAL A 229 11.24 -7.26 1.37
CA VAL A 229 10.17 -8.18 1.77
C VAL A 229 9.49 -7.72 3.06
N TYR A 230 8.16 -7.69 3.04
CA TYR A 230 7.31 -7.51 4.21
C TYR A 230 6.94 -8.87 4.78
N GLY A 231 7.82 -9.42 5.63
CA GLY A 231 7.72 -10.80 6.13
C GLY A 231 7.12 -10.94 7.53
N SER A 232 6.70 -9.86 8.18
CA SER A 232 5.97 -9.84 9.45
C SER A 232 5.42 -8.43 9.73
N TYR A 233 4.45 -8.32 10.63
CA TYR A 233 3.91 -7.01 11.05
C TYR A 233 4.95 -6.09 11.72
N ASP A 234 6.06 -6.64 12.19
CA ASP A 234 7.16 -5.89 12.82
C ASP A 234 8.29 -5.53 11.82
N SER A 235 8.13 -5.88 10.54
CA SER A 235 9.15 -5.68 9.49
C SER A 235 8.67 -4.66 8.45
N GLN A 236 8.39 -3.43 8.87
CA GLN A 236 7.78 -2.39 8.02
C GLN A 236 8.71 -1.80 6.96
N ASN A 237 10.01 -2.17 6.95
CA ASN A 237 11.02 -1.61 6.03
C ASN A 237 11.14 -0.10 6.14
N THR A 238 11.83 0.35 7.18
CA THR A 238 11.86 1.75 7.61
C THR A 238 12.54 2.70 6.63
N GLY A 239 13.38 2.16 5.74
CA GLY A 239 14.08 2.94 4.72
C GLY A 239 13.25 3.30 3.48
N ARG A 240 12.00 2.85 3.39
CA ARG A 240 11.13 3.12 2.23
C ARG A 240 10.65 4.56 2.21
N LEU A 241 10.64 5.15 1.03
CA LEU A 241 10.13 6.49 0.78
C LEU A 241 9.50 6.54 -0.61
N GLN A 242 8.31 7.14 -0.72
CA GLN A 242 7.71 7.43 -2.01
C GLN A 242 8.43 8.61 -2.66
N ILE A 243 8.66 8.53 -3.96
CA ILE A 243 9.11 9.64 -4.80
C ILE A 243 7.96 9.99 -5.74
N GLN A 244 7.56 11.25 -5.74
CA GLN A 244 6.59 11.80 -6.67
C GLN A 244 7.24 12.96 -7.43
N SER A 245 6.98 13.09 -8.74
CA SER A 245 7.54 14.20 -9.52
C SER A 245 6.86 15.52 -9.19
N LEU A 246 7.65 16.55 -8.94
CA LEU A 246 7.18 17.95 -8.96
C LEU A 246 7.17 18.54 -10.38
N GLY A 247 7.82 17.85 -11.31
CA GLY A 247 7.99 18.24 -12.71
C GLY A 247 6.86 17.78 -13.63
N LYS A 248 7.20 17.66 -14.91
CA LYS A 248 6.26 17.14 -15.91
C LYS A 248 6.22 15.61 -15.87
N PRO A 249 5.04 14.98 -16.00
CA PRO A 249 4.93 13.52 -16.05
C PRO A 249 5.85 12.85 -17.09
N ALA A 250 6.04 13.47 -18.25
CA ALA A 250 6.88 12.93 -19.33
C ALA A 250 8.39 12.84 -18.99
N ASP A 251 8.82 13.48 -17.93
CA ASP A 251 10.23 13.46 -17.48
C ASP A 251 10.44 12.47 -16.31
N PHE A 252 9.39 11.74 -15.89
CA PHE A 252 9.49 10.76 -14.81
C PHE A 252 10.04 9.43 -15.35
N PRO A 253 11.00 8.78 -14.65
CA PRO A 253 11.64 7.57 -15.16
C PRO A 253 10.72 6.35 -15.12
N ASP A 254 10.77 5.52 -16.16
CA ASP A 254 10.14 4.19 -16.20
C ASP A 254 11.05 3.19 -15.46
N ALA A 255 10.91 3.12 -14.15
CA ALA A 255 11.79 2.35 -13.27
C ALA A 255 11.16 1.04 -12.81
N ASN A 256 11.95 -0.02 -12.77
CA ASN A 256 11.58 -1.31 -12.22
C ASN A 256 12.17 -1.50 -10.81
N VAL A 257 11.64 -2.45 -10.06
CA VAL A 257 12.27 -2.88 -8.80
C VAL A 257 13.73 -3.31 -9.07
N GLY A 258 14.64 -2.90 -8.20
CA GLY A 258 16.08 -3.20 -8.35
C GLY A 258 16.88 -2.16 -9.12
N ASP A 259 16.22 -1.27 -9.87
CA ASP A 259 16.88 -0.11 -10.49
C ASP A 259 17.39 0.87 -9.42
N THR A 260 18.23 1.81 -9.81
CA THR A 260 18.78 2.83 -8.92
C THR A 260 18.56 4.23 -9.51
N LEU A 261 18.09 5.17 -8.69
CA LEU A 261 18.16 6.59 -9.00
C LEU A 261 19.55 7.10 -8.59
N ALA A 262 20.48 7.06 -9.53
CA ALA A 262 21.89 7.40 -9.29
C ALA A 262 22.06 8.91 -9.09
N GLY A 263 22.96 9.28 -8.17
CA GLY A 263 23.18 10.66 -7.77
C GLY A 263 22.13 11.14 -6.76
N THR A 264 21.63 12.36 -6.94
CA THR A 264 20.74 13.01 -5.97
C THR A 264 19.31 13.04 -6.49
N THR A 265 18.36 12.65 -5.63
CA THR A 265 16.94 12.96 -5.79
C THR A 265 16.53 13.86 -4.63
N ALA A 266 16.00 15.06 -4.92
CA ALA A 266 15.77 16.10 -3.91
C ALA A 266 14.48 16.90 -4.18
N GLY A 267 13.88 17.38 -3.09
CA GLY A 267 12.69 18.22 -3.09
C GLY A 267 12.05 18.32 -1.71
N PRO A 268 10.92 19.01 -1.58
CA PRO A 268 10.17 19.06 -0.34
C PRO A 268 9.66 17.68 0.09
N LEU A 269 9.67 17.41 1.40
CA LEU A 269 8.99 16.25 1.99
C LEU A 269 7.55 16.61 2.31
N ASP A 270 6.63 15.85 1.75
CA ASP A 270 5.19 16.01 1.90
C ASP A 270 4.59 14.75 2.54
N TYR A 271 3.28 14.76 2.80
CA TYR A 271 2.52 13.58 3.21
C TYR A 271 1.25 13.46 2.37
N ASN A 272 0.98 12.28 1.82
CA ASN A 272 -0.23 12.03 1.03
C ASN A 272 -0.95 10.74 1.48
N GLN A 273 -2.20 10.58 1.02
CA GLN A 273 -3.04 9.43 1.41
C GLN A 273 -2.60 8.09 0.81
N TYR A 274 -1.78 8.09 -0.24
CA TYR A 274 -1.41 6.89 -0.99
C TYR A 274 -0.06 6.33 -0.54
N GLY A 275 0.89 7.23 -0.25
CA GLY A 275 2.27 6.86 0.09
C GLY A 275 2.70 7.21 1.52
N GLY A 276 1.92 8.00 2.25
CA GLY A 276 2.38 8.59 3.49
C GLY A 276 3.43 9.66 3.21
N TYR A 277 4.60 9.59 3.86
CA TYR A 277 5.69 10.55 3.60
C TYR A 277 6.23 10.37 2.20
N THR A 278 6.25 11.46 1.43
CA THR A 278 6.56 11.50 0.01
C THR A 278 7.56 12.60 -0.28
N LEU A 279 8.68 12.27 -0.88
CA LEU A 279 9.60 13.25 -1.43
C LEU A 279 9.04 13.74 -2.76
N VAL A 280 8.57 14.99 -2.81
CA VAL A 280 8.07 15.63 -4.02
C VAL A 280 9.26 16.22 -4.78
N ALA A 281 9.83 15.41 -5.67
CA ALA A 281 11.13 15.65 -6.28
C ALA A 281 11.09 16.75 -7.33
N SER A 282 11.86 17.81 -7.10
CA SER A 282 12.23 18.83 -8.10
C SER A 282 13.48 18.44 -8.89
N GLU A 283 14.30 17.54 -8.35
CA GLU A 283 15.44 16.90 -8.97
C GLU A 283 15.33 15.40 -8.77
N ILE A 284 15.47 14.61 -9.84
CA ILE A 284 15.45 13.14 -9.81
C ILE A 284 16.80 12.63 -10.32
N GLY A 285 17.40 11.70 -9.57
CA GLY A 285 18.63 11.03 -9.96
C GLY A 285 18.50 10.29 -11.28
N ALA A 286 19.60 10.08 -11.97
CA ALA A 286 19.60 9.36 -13.24
C ALA A 286 19.21 7.89 -13.03
N LEU A 287 18.27 7.39 -13.86
CA LEU A 287 17.87 5.98 -13.80
C LEU A 287 19.01 5.09 -14.30
N GLU A 288 19.49 4.21 -13.42
CA GLU A 288 20.40 3.12 -13.76
C GLU A 288 19.66 1.79 -13.60
N SER A 289 19.55 1.03 -14.71
CA SER A 289 18.85 -0.26 -14.70
C SER A 289 19.59 -1.29 -13.85
N GLY A 290 18.86 -1.99 -12.99
CA GLY A 290 19.32 -3.17 -12.26
C GLY A 290 19.39 -4.44 -13.10
N GLY A 291 18.90 -4.39 -14.36
CA GLY A 291 18.88 -5.53 -15.26
C GLY A 291 17.84 -6.59 -14.90
N LEU A 292 16.72 -6.17 -14.30
CA LEU A 292 15.64 -7.09 -13.92
C LEU A 292 15.00 -7.71 -15.16
N GLU A 293 14.86 -9.04 -15.15
CA GLU A 293 14.20 -9.80 -16.22
C GLU A 293 12.93 -10.48 -15.66
N ARG A 294 11.90 -10.64 -16.51
CA ARG A 294 10.72 -11.44 -16.19
C ARG A 294 11.12 -12.90 -16.03
N GLU A 295 10.61 -13.53 -15.00
CA GLU A 295 10.93 -14.92 -14.69
C GLU A 295 10.16 -15.91 -15.56
N SER A 296 10.68 -17.12 -15.64
CA SER A 296 9.98 -18.25 -16.21
C SER A 296 10.25 -19.50 -15.38
N THR A 297 9.26 -20.37 -15.29
CA THR A 297 9.37 -21.61 -14.54
C THR A 297 9.49 -22.82 -15.44
N ARG A 298 9.97 -23.94 -14.92
CA ARG A 298 10.11 -25.17 -15.69
C ARG A 298 8.76 -25.79 -16.05
N ARG A 299 8.67 -26.46 -17.16
CA ARG A 299 7.52 -27.27 -17.51
C ARG A 299 7.41 -28.51 -16.58
N GLN A 300 6.16 -28.91 -16.27
CA GLN A 300 5.85 -30.11 -15.53
C GLN A 300 6.21 -31.37 -16.34
N SER A 301 6.68 -32.44 -15.67
CA SER A 301 6.85 -33.75 -16.30
C SER A 301 5.51 -34.44 -16.54
N SER A 302 5.51 -35.49 -17.33
CA SER A 302 4.30 -36.30 -17.60
C SER A 302 3.66 -36.93 -16.33
N ARG A 303 4.40 -37.00 -15.21
CA ARG A 303 3.95 -37.59 -13.95
C ARG A 303 3.57 -36.55 -12.92
N GLU A 304 3.84 -35.29 -13.18
CA GLU A 304 3.51 -34.16 -12.31
C GLU A 304 2.24 -33.49 -12.82
N LEU A 305 1.37 -33.09 -11.89
CA LEU A 305 0.29 -32.16 -12.10
C LEU A 305 0.80 -30.75 -11.75
N ALA A 306 0.62 -29.81 -12.66
CA ALA A 306 0.90 -28.38 -12.43
C ALA A 306 -0.42 -27.64 -12.26
N VAL A 307 -0.56 -26.95 -11.13
CA VAL A 307 -1.70 -26.11 -10.81
C VAL A 307 -1.20 -24.70 -10.53
N ALA A 308 -1.79 -23.72 -11.20
CA ALA A 308 -1.42 -22.32 -11.07
C ALA A 308 -2.59 -21.46 -10.59
N THR A 309 -2.30 -20.32 -10.02
CA THR A 309 -3.24 -19.23 -9.75
C THR A 309 -2.69 -17.94 -10.35
N TYR A 310 -3.57 -17.11 -10.91
CA TYR A 310 -3.21 -15.85 -11.53
C TYR A 310 -4.38 -14.86 -11.48
N ASN A 311 -4.24 -13.81 -10.67
CA ASN A 311 -5.11 -12.64 -10.72
C ASN A 311 -4.74 -11.81 -11.96
N VAL A 312 -5.70 -11.60 -12.87
CA VAL A 312 -5.51 -10.93 -14.17
C VAL A 312 -6.01 -9.48 -14.17
N GLU A 313 -6.22 -8.89 -13.00
CA GLU A 313 -6.55 -7.47 -12.79
C GLU A 313 -7.73 -6.99 -13.65
N ASN A 314 -8.96 -7.43 -13.30
CA ASN A 314 -10.21 -6.99 -13.91
C ASN A 314 -10.29 -7.18 -15.45
N LEU A 315 -9.75 -8.29 -15.96
CA LEU A 315 -9.71 -8.56 -17.40
C LEU A 315 -11.12 -8.64 -18.03
N ASP A 316 -11.39 -7.79 -19.01
CA ASP A 316 -12.63 -7.73 -19.79
C ASP A 316 -12.39 -7.77 -21.32
N PRO A 317 -13.42 -8.00 -22.17
CA PRO A 317 -13.21 -8.12 -23.62
C PRO A 317 -12.65 -6.87 -24.31
N SER A 318 -12.72 -5.69 -23.68
CA SER A 318 -12.20 -4.45 -24.27
C SER A 318 -10.69 -4.27 -24.09
N ASP A 319 -10.08 -5.03 -23.16
CA ASP A 319 -8.65 -4.94 -22.86
C ASP A 319 -7.76 -5.32 -24.04
N GLU A 320 -6.59 -4.71 -24.09
CA GLU A 320 -5.54 -5.02 -25.06
C GLU A 320 -4.48 -5.99 -24.51
N THR A 321 -4.60 -6.39 -23.23
CA THR A 321 -3.59 -7.18 -22.49
C THR A 321 -3.67 -8.69 -22.70
N PHE A 322 -4.67 -9.21 -23.41
CA PHE A 322 -4.87 -10.65 -23.63
C PHE A 322 -3.65 -11.38 -24.17
N ALA A 323 -2.93 -10.76 -25.12
CA ALA A 323 -1.71 -11.38 -25.69
C ALA A 323 -0.61 -11.50 -24.65
N ALA A 324 -0.45 -10.52 -23.77
CA ALA A 324 0.55 -10.52 -22.72
C ALA A 324 0.20 -11.51 -21.59
N HIS A 325 -1.08 -11.61 -21.18
CA HIS A 325 -1.54 -12.65 -20.26
C HIS A 325 -1.34 -14.05 -20.83
N ALA A 326 -1.61 -14.24 -22.13
CA ALA A 326 -1.38 -15.50 -22.82
C ALA A 326 0.11 -15.85 -22.85
N ASP A 327 0.98 -14.88 -23.12
CA ASP A 327 2.43 -15.06 -23.08
C ASP A 327 2.92 -15.49 -21.70
N ALA A 328 2.44 -14.83 -20.65
CA ALA A 328 2.73 -15.20 -19.27
C ALA A 328 2.31 -16.66 -18.97
N ILE A 329 1.10 -17.07 -19.35
CA ILE A 329 0.61 -18.44 -19.12
C ILE A 329 1.42 -19.47 -19.92
N VAL A 330 1.75 -19.17 -21.18
CA VAL A 330 2.41 -20.13 -22.08
C VAL A 330 3.91 -20.23 -21.82
N HIS A 331 4.60 -19.08 -21.75
CA HIS A 331 6.07 -19.03 -21.71
C HIS A 331 6.62 -18.89 -20.30
N ASN A 332 6.04 -18.01 -19.47
CA ASN A 332 6.54 -17.81 -18.11
C ASN A 332 6.07 -18.93 -17.16
N LEU A 333 4.80 -19.32 -17.20
CA LEU A 333 4.25 -20.42 -16.40
C LEU A 333 4.46 -21.81 -17.03
N ALA A 334 4.91 -21.88 -18.28
CA ALA A 334 5.15 -23.11 -19.05
C ALA A 334 3.88 -23.97 -19.25
N SER A 335 2.72 -23.35 -19.49
CA SER A 335 1.42 -23.99 -19.74
C SER A 335 1.04 -24.99 -18.63
N PRO A 336 0.63 -24.54 -17.44
CA PRO A 336 0.18 -25.44 -16.36
C PRO A 336 -1.01 -26.30 -16.78
N ASP A 337 -1.22 -27.43 -16.11
CA ASP A 337 -2.33 -28.34 -16.42
C ASP A 337 -3.69 -27.75 -16.00
N ILE A 338 -3.70 -26.97 -14.91
CA ILE A 338 -4.85 -26.22 -14.38
C ILE A 338 -4.39 -24.81 -14.04
N VAL A 339 -5.15 -23.80 -14.42
CA VAL A 339 -4.96 -22.40 -14.01
C VAL A 339 -6.25 -21.89 -13.40
N SER A 340 -6.19 -21.44 -12.15
CA SER A 340 -7.23 -20.60 -11.57
C SER A 340 -6.95 -19.16 -11.99
N LEU A 341 -7.93 -18.51 -12.57
CA LEU A 341 -7.88 -17.08 -12.88
C LEU A 341 -8.80 -16.35 -11.90
N GLU A 342 -8.31 -15.28 -11.33
CA GLU A 342 -9.07 -14.34 -10.51
C GLU A 342 -9.28 -13.03 -11.30
N GLU A 343 -10.37 -12.31 -11.01
CA GLU A 343 -10.74 -11.03 -11.63
C GLU A 343 -11.08 -11.11 -13.13
N ILE A 344 -11.61 -12.23 -13.56
CA ILE A 344 -12.28 -12.29 -14.86
C ILE A 344 -13.61 -11.50 -14.76
N GLN A 345 -13.76 -10.47 -15.58
CA GLN A 345 -15.01 -9.72 -15.72
C GLN A 345 -15.97 -10.42 -16.70
N ASP A 346 -17.20 -9.94 -16.72
CA ASP A 346 -18.20 -10.39 -17.68
C ASP A 346 -17.94 -9.87 -19.11
N ASN A 347 -18.88 -10.12 -20.01
CA ASN A 347 -18.67 -9.88 -21.44
C ASN A 347 -18.71 -8.41 -21.86
N ASP A 348 -19.05 -7.48 -20.98
CA ASP A 348 -19.09 -6.04 -21.24
C ASP A 348 -18.41 -5.19 -20.15
N GLY A 349 -17.64 -5.86 -19.26
CA GLY A 349 -16.74 -5.22 -18.32
C GLY A 349 -17.48 -4.40 -17.26
N ALA A 350 -17.01 -3.17 -17.01
CA ALA A 350 -17.57 -2.29 -15.98
C ALA A 350 -18.97 -1.73 -16.30
N THR A 351 -19.64 -2.19 -17.36
CA THR A 351 -21.00 -1.76 -17.70
C THR A 351 -21.99 -2.42 -16.74
N ASN A 352 -22.70 -1.63 -15.97
CA ASN A 352 -23.69 -2.14 -15.01
C ASN A 352 -25.07 -2.22 -15.65
N ASP A 353 -25.35 -3.31 -16.38
CA ASP A 353 -26.59 -3.52 -17.13
C ASP A 353 -27.26 -4.90 -16.86
N GLY A 354 -26.68 -5.69 -15.93
CA GLY A 354 -27.15 -7.02 -15.57
C GLY A 354 -26.52 -8.16 -16.39
N THR A 355 -25.54 -7.88 -17.25
CA THR A 355 -24.72 -8.89 -17.90
C THR A 355 -23.88 -9.61 -16.85
N VAL A 356 -23.90 -10.95 -16.83
CA VAL A 356 -23.11 -11.76 -15.88
C VAL A 356 -22.32 -12.87 -16.58
N ALA A 357 -22.55 -13.11 -17.88
CA ALA A 357 -21.83 -14.12 -18.63
C ALA A 357 -20.38 -13.65 -18.92
N ALA A 358 -19.40 -14.54 -18.85
CA ALA A 358 -17.99 -14.24 -19.12
C ALA A 358 -17.37 -15.13 -20.23
N ASP A 359 -18.20 -15.78 -21.01
CA ASP A 359 -17.76 -16.71 -22.05
C ASP A 359 -16.97 -16.02 -23.17
N ALA A 360 -17.29 -14.76 -23.50
CA ALA A 360 -16.52 -13.98 -24.46
C ALA A 360 -15.14 -13.60 -23.92
N THR A 361 -15.05 -13.15 -22.67
CA THR A 361 -13.78 -12.81 -21.99
C THR A 361 -12.86 -14.02 -21.92
N VAL A 362 -13.38 -15.16 -21.41
CA VAL A 362 -12.60 -16.39 -21.28
C VAL A 362 -12.24 -16.95 -22.66
N GLY A 363 -13.18 -16.92 -23.64
CA GLY A 363 -12.94 -17.38 -24.99
C GLY A 363 -11.82 -16.60 -25.68
N LYS A 364 -11.80 -15.27 -25.54
CA LYS A 364 -10.74 -14.40 -26.08
C LYS A 364 -9.37 -14.73 -25.48
N LEU A 365 -9.30 -15.00 -24.16
CA LEU A 365 -8.05 -15.41 -23.51
C LEU A 365 -7.57 -16.78 -24.01
N ILE A 366 -8.46 -17.78 -24.14
CA ILE A 366 -8.10 -19.11 -24.66
C ILE A 366 -7.59 -19.00 -26.10
N ASP A 367 -8.21 -18.19 -26.95
CA ASP A 367 -7.77 -17.96 -28.32
C ASP A 367 -6.39 -17.28 -28.36
N ALA A 368 -6.12 -16.32 -27.46
CA ALA A 368 -4.79 -15.71 -27.32
C ALA A 368 -3.74 -16.73 -26.85
N ILE A 369 -4.08 -17.62 -25.89
CA ILE A 369 -3.18 -18.71 -25.44
C ILE A 369 -2.83 -19.64 -26.60
N VAL A 370 -3.78 -20.01 -27.44
CA VAL A 370 -3.54 -20.83 -28.63
C VAL A 370 -2.67 -20.09 -29.65
N ALA A 371 -2.90 -18.80 -29.84
CA ALA A 371 -2.09 -17.95 -30.72
C ALA A 371 -0.63 -17.83 -30.23
N ALA A 372 -0.40 -17.84 -28.91
CA ALA A 372 0.92 -17.88 -28.28
C ALA A 372 1.59 -19.26 -28.33
N GLY A 373 0.95 -20.28 -28.92
CA GLY A 373 1.47 -21.65 -29.03
C GLY A 373 1.16 -22.56 -27.83
N GLY A 374 0.29 -22.12 -26.93
CA GLY A 374 -0.19 -22.90 -25.81
C GLY A 374 -1.27 -23.90 -26.18
N PRO A 375 -1.70 -24.77 -25.24
CA PRO A 375 -2.79 -25.72 -25.47
C PRO A 375 -4.13 -24.96 -25.54
N ARG A 376 -5.09 -25.53 -26.25
CA ARG A 376 -6.48 -25.07 -26.13
C ARG A 376 -7.06 -25.60 -24.83
N TYR A 377 -7.14 -24.72 -23.84
CA TYR A 377 -7.76 -25.04 -22.57
C TYR A 377 -9.28 -25.17 -22.72
N ASP A 378 -9.87 -26.12 -21.98
CA ASP A 378 -11.27 -26.06 -21.58
C ASP A 378 -11.40 -25.20 -20.32
N TRP A 379 -12.62 -24.76 -20.00
CA TRP A 379 -12.85 -23.94 -18.83
C TRP A 379 -14.11 -24.30 -18.06
N ARG A 380 -14.14 -23.95 -16.77
CA ARG A 380 -15.31 -24.04 -15.91
C ARG A 380 -15.36 -22.81 -15.00
N GLY A 381 -16.55 -22.23 -14.87
CA GLY A 381 -16.87 -21.13 -13.97
C GLY A 381 -18.34 -21.20 -13.57
N ILE A 382 -18.77 -20.31 -12.70
CA ILE A 382 -20.16 -20.07 -12.33
C ILE A 382 -20.36 -18.57 -12.36
N ASP A 383 -21.35 -18.11 -13.14
CA ASP A 383 -21.70 -16.71 -13.16
C ASP A 383 -22.24 -16.27 -11.79
N PRO A 384 -21.87 -15.08 -11.28
CA PRO A 384 -22.40 -14.56 -10.02
C PRO A 384 -23.86 -14.13 -10.17
N VAL A 385 -24.50 -13.80 -9.05
CA VAL A 385 -25.67 -12.92 -9.07
C VAL A 385 -25.19 -11.51 -9.34
N ASP A 386 -25.86 -10.80 -10.24
CA ASP A 386 -25.48 -9.47 -10.66
C ASP A 386 -25.26 -8.52 -9.47
N GLY A 387 -24.07 -7.92 -9.41
CA GLY A 387 -23.64 -6.95 -8.40
C GLY A 387 -23.41 -7.51 -6.99
N GLU A 388 -23.53 -8.84 -6.73
CA GLU A 388 -23.44 -9.39 -5.37
C GLU A 388 -22.06 -9.96 -4.97
N ASP A 389 -21.12 -10.07 -5.90
CA ASP A 389 -19.79 -10.64 -5.61
C ASP A 389 -18.73 -9.56 -5.32
N GLY A 390 -19.10 -8.27 -5.27
CA GLY A 390 -18.20 -7.15 -5.03
C GLY A 390 -17.15 -6.95 -6.15
N GLY A 391 -16.08 -6.24 -5.87
CA GLY A 391 -15.03 -5.91 -6.84
C GLY A 391 -15.39 -4.69 -7.69
N GLN A 392 -14.95 -4.69 -8.97
CA GLN A 392 -15.28 -3.62 -9.91
C GLN A 392 -16.82 -3.55 -10.11
N PRO A 393 -17.46 -2.40 -9.82
CA PRO A 393 -18.90 -2.25 -10.04
C PRO A 393 -19.27 -2.51 -11.51
N GLY A 394 -20.30 -3.34 -11.72
CA GLY A 394 -20.73 -3.78 -13.05
C GLY A 394 -19.92 -4.92 -13.66
N GLY A 395 -18.68 -5.15 -13.22
CA GLY A 395 -17.78 -6.14 -13.83
C GLY A 395 -18.05 -7.59 -13.42
N ASN A 396 -18.86 -7.81 -12.38
CA ASN A 396 -19.26 -9.16 -11.95
C ASN A 396 -18.09 -10.14 -11.87
N ILE A 397 -16.97 -9.71 -11.27
CA ILE A 397 -15.70 -10.45 -11.26
C ILE A 397 -15.83 -11.80 -10.59
N ARG A 398 -15.12 -12.79 -11.14
CA ARG A 398 -15.21 -14.19 -10.71
C ARG A 398 -13.89 -14.93 -10.82
N GLN A 399 -13.88 -16.14 -10.21
CA GLN A 399 -12.85 -17.13 -10.45
C GLN A 399 -13.28 -18.06 -11.59
N VAL A 400 -12.31 -18.46 -12.42
CA VAL A 400 -12.49 -19.39 -13.54
C VAL A 400 -11.36 -20.43 -13.53
N PHE A 401 -11.69 -21.69 -13.74
CA PHE A 401 -10.69 -22.72 -14.02
C PHE A 401 -10.46 -22.85 -15.53
N LEU A 402 -9.22 -22.66 -15.97
CA LEU A 402 -8.73 -23.19 -17.25
C LEU A 402 -8.05 -24.53 -17.00
N PHE A 403 -8.27 -25.51 -17.88
CA PHE A 403 -7.55 -26.78 -17.76
C PHE A 403 -7.25 -27.39 -19.12
N ASN A 404 -6.06 -28.04 -19.22
CA ASN A 404 -5.64 -28.71 -20.45
C ASN A 404 -6.31 -30.09 -20.55
N PRO A 405 -7.28 -30.31 -21.46
CA PRO A 405 -8.04 -31.56 -21.55
C PRO A 405 -7.19 -32.77 -22.02
N GLU A 406 -6.01 -32.53 -22.62
CA GLU A 406 -5.07 -33.61 -22.97
C GLU A 406 -4.33 -34.15 -21.74
N ARG A 407 -4.34 -33.43 -20.64
CA ARG A 407 -3.57 -33.73 -19.42
C ARG A 407 -4.47 -34.10 -18.24
N VAL A 408 -5.55 -33.39 -18.07
CA VAL A 408 -6.51 -33.57 -16.97
C VAL A 408 -7.93 -33.59 -17.52
N SER A 409 -8.83 -34.32 -16.88
CA SER A 409 -10.24 -34.25 -17.14
C SER A 409 -10.97 -33.60 -15.97
N PHE A 410 -11.98 -32.79 -16.26
CA PHE A 410 -12.89 -32.25 -15.27
C PHE A 410 -14.07 -33.22 -15.08
N THR A 411 -14.54 -33.35 -13.83
CA THR A 411 -15.73 -34.14 -13.51
C THR A 411 -16.92 -33.22 -13.33
N ASP A 412 -17.72 -33.06 -14.36
CA ASP A 412 -19.00 -32.35 -14.25
C ASP A 412 -19.98 -33.16 -13.39
N ARG A 413 -20.55 -32.54 -12.37
CA ARG A 413 -21.48 -33.19 -11.44
C ARG A 413 -22.56 -32.22 -10.98
N GLY A 414 -23.84 -32.60 -11.16
CA GLY A 414 -24.95 -31.75 -10.83
C GLY A 414 -24.98 -30.48 -11.68
N THR A 415 -25.87 -29.57 -11.35
CA THR A 415 -25.94 -28.23 -11.93
C THR A 415 -25.65 -27.24 -10.81
N GLY A 416 -24.39 -26.74 -10.73
CA GLY A 416 -24.03 -25.67 -9.81
C GLY A 416 -24.50 -24.32 -10.37
N ASP A 417 -24.97 -23.45 -9.50
CA ASP A 417 -25.31 -22.04 -9.82
C ASP A 417 -24.72 -21.10 -8.75
N ALA A 418 -24.99 -19.81 -8.89
CA ALA A 418 -24.45 -18.78 -8.00
C ALA A 418 -24.84 -18.97 -6.53
N THR A 419 -25.97 -19.58 -6.25
CA THR A 419 -26.61 -19.66 -4.92
C THR A 419 -26.65 -21.07 -4.34
N THR A 420 -26.45 -22.10 -5.18
CA THR A 420 -26.50 -23.51 -4.76
C THR A 420 -25.13 -23.93 -4.18
N ALA A 421 -25.12 -24.31 -2.91
CA ALA A 421 -23.94 -24.80 -2.24
C ALA A 421 -23.50 -26.18 -2.76
N THR A 422 -22.22 -26.34 -3.06
CA THR A 422 -21.63 -27.67 -3.17
C THR A 422 -21.34 -28.22 -1.78
N GLY A 423 -21.66 -29.49 -1.58
CA GLY A 423 -21.29 -30.24 -0.37
C GLY A 423 -20.33 -31.37 -0.70
N VAL A 424 -19.98 -32.13 0.31
CA VAL A 424 -19.09 -33.31 0.19
C VAL A 424 -19.91 -34.59 0.31
N THR A 425 -19.74 -35.49 -0.64
CA THR A 425 -20.37 -36.79 -0.64
C THR A 425 -19.34 -37.90 -0.86
N LYS A 426 -19.80 -39.16 -0.82
CA LYS A 426 -18.92 -40.32 -1.02
C LYS A 426 -19.33 -41.08 -2.26
N VAL A 427 -18.45 -41.12 -3.27
CA VAL A 427 -18.66 -41.86 -4.50
C VAL A 427 -17.58 -42.94 -4.64
N ARG A 428 -17.99 -44.19 -4.71
CA ARG A 428 -17.06 -45.36 -4.78
C ARG A 428 -15.96 -45.33 -3.70
N GLY A 429 -16.35 -44.88 -2.49
CA GLY A 429 -15.44 -44.85 -1.34
C GLY A 429 -14.51 -43.63 -1.27
N LYS A 430 -14.56 -42.71 -2.22
CA LYS A 430 -13.77 -41.47 -2.29
C LYS A 430 -14.65 -40.24 -2.03
N ALA A 431 -14.05 -39.19 -1.49
CA ALA A 431 -14.71 -37.90 -1.40
C ALA A 431 -14.99 -37.35 -2.80
N ALA A 432 -16.15 -36.78 -2.98
CA ALA A 432 -16.63 -36.15 -4.21
C ALA A 432 -17.49 -34.93 -3.86
N LEU A 433 -17.57 -33.97 -4.76
CA LEU A 433 -18.45 -32.82 -4.63
C LEU A 433 -19.90 -33.20 -5.00
N THR A 434 -20.91 -32.55 -4.41
CA THR A 434 -22.31 -32.71 -4.85
C THR A 434 -22.55 -31.94 -6.15
N HIS A 435 -21.85 -30.80 -6.34
CA HIS A 435 -21.85 -30.03 -7.58
C HIS A 435 -20.39 -29.72 -7.97
N SER A 436 -20.03 -29.93 -9.21
CA SER A 436 -18.70 -29.65 -9.78
C SER A 436 -18.88 -29.18 -11.23
N PRO A 437 -18.62 -27.89 -11.56
CA PRO A 437 -18.23 -26.86 -10.62
C PRO A 437 -19.33 -26.54 -9.61
N GLY A 438 -18.96 -26.02 -8.42
CA GLY A 438 -19.91 -25.64 -7.40
C GLY A 438 -19.36 -24.54 -6.48
N ARG A 439 -20.26 -23.76 -5.87
CA ARG A 439 -19.92 -22.69 -4.91
C ARG A 439 -19.79 -23.27 -3.50
N VAL A 440 -18.75 -22.87 -2.76
CA VAL A 440 -18.56 -23.27 -1.36
C VAL A 440 -19.37 -22.34 -0.45
N ASP A 441 -20.44 -22.87 0.16
CA ASP A 441 -21.28 -22.20 1.15
C ASP A 441 -21.68 -20.76 0.74
N PRO A 442 -22.30 -20.57 -0.46
CA PRO A 442 -22.52 -19.21 -1.02
C PRO A 442 -23.45 -18.33 -0.18
N ALA A 443 -24.27 -18.91 0.69
CA ALA A 443 -25.17 -18.20 1.60
C ALA A 443 -24.49 -17.72 2.90
N ASN A 444 -23.22 -18.03 3.10
CA ASN A 444 -22.48 -17.62 4.30
C ASN A 444 -22.27 -16.10 4.30
N PRO A 445 -22.59 -15.39 5.41
CA PRO A 445 -22.34 -13.95 5.51
C PRO A 445 -20.87 -13.53 5.31
N ALA A 446 -19.93 -14.46 5.38
CA ALA A 446 -18.53 -14.20 5.04
C ALA A 446 -18.33 -13.73 3.59
N TRP A 447 -19.29 -14.03 2.71
CA TRP A 447 -19.24 -13.69 1.28
C TRP A 447 -20.10 -12.49 0.90
N GLU A 448 -20.60 -11.71 1.87
CA GLU A 448 -21.30 -10.46 1.59
C GLU A 448 -20.36 -9.52 0.81
N ASP A 449 -20.82 -8.96 -0.30
CA ASP A 449 -20.03 -8.12 -1.22
C ASP A 449 -18.64 -8.72 -1.56
N SER A 450 -18.58 -10.05 -1.72
CA SER A 450 -17.32 -10.74 -1.98
C SER A 450 -17.55 -12.01 -2.82
N ARG A 451 -16.52 -12.36 -3.60
CA ARG A 451 -16.49 -13.54 -4.49
C ARG A 451 -16.63 -14.83 -3.69
N LYS A 452 -17.59 -15.67 -4.08
CA LYS A 452 -17.83 -16.98 -3.47
C LYS A 452 -16.84 -17.99 -4.05
N PRO A 453 -16.15 -18.84 -3.23
CA PRO A 453 -15.15 -19.77 -3.75
C PRO A 453 -15.74 -20.78 -4.73
N LEU A 454 -14.99 -21.07 -5.80
CA LEU A 454 -15.34 -22.05 -6.83
C LEU A 454 -14.61 -23.37 -6.56
N ALA A 455 -15.35 -24.47 -6.40
CA ALA A 455 -14.79 -25.80 -6.20
C ALA A 455 -15.00 -26.69 -7.44
N GLY A 456 -13.98 -27.47 -7.81
CA GLY A 456 -14.02 -28.38 -8.93
C GLY A 456 -13.30 -29.71 -8.68
N GLU A 457 -13.80 -30.79 -9.32
CA GLU A 457 -13.16 -32.11 -9.32
C GLU A 457 -12.37 -32.31 -10.61
N PHE A 458 -11.05 -32.48 -10.47
CA PHE A 458 -10.15 -32.82 -11.58
C PHE A 458 -9.62 -34.24 -11.44
N VAL A 459 -9.43 -34.90 -12.57
CA VAL A 459 -8.83 -36.26 -12.60
C VAL A 459 -7.53 -36.21 -13.39
N PHE A 460 -6.43 -36.51 -12.71
CA PHE A 460 -5.12 -36.65 -13.31
C PHE A 460 -4.62 -38.07 -13.12
N ARG A 461 -4.39 -38.81 -14.22
CA ARG A 461 -3.89 -40.22 -14.22
C ARG A 461 -4.68 -41.15 -13.29
N GLY A 462 -6.01 -40.95 -13.24
CA GLY A 462 -6.93 -41.75 -12.39
C GLY A 462 -6.98 -41.36 -10.92
N ARG A 463 -6.31 -40.28 -10.53
CA ARG A 463 -6.37 -39.65 -9.18
C ARG A 463 -7.26 -38.44 -9.23
N THR A 464 -8.18 -38.33 -8.30
CA THR A 464 -9.02 -37.13 -8.11
C THR A 464 -8.27 -36.11 -7.28
N VAL A 465 -8.25 -34.87 -7.77
CA VAL A 465 -7.76 -33.69 -7.06
C VAL A 465 -8.91 -32.68 -6.97
N LEU A 466 -9.26 -32.26 -5.78
CA LEU A 466 -10.24 -31.22 -5.53
C LEU A 466 -9.53 -29.86 -5.51
N VAL A 467 -9.96 -28.94 -6.34
CA VAL A 467 -9.40 -27.58 -6.41
C VAL A 467 -10.45 -26.58 -5.98
N ILE A 468 -10.08 -25.66 -5.10
CA ILE A 468 -10.92 -24.59 -4.55
C ILE A 468 -10.27 -23.27 -4.90
N ALA A 469 -10.82 -22.58 -5.89
CA ALA A 469 -10.39 -21.23 -6.27
C ALA A 469 -11.03 -20.19 -5.34
N ASN A 470 -10.20 -19.27 -4.86
CA ASN A 470 -10.59 -18.22 -3.91
C ASN A 470 -10.19 -16.86 -4.43
N HIS A 471 -10.97 -15.86 -4.09
CA HIS A 471 -10.58 -14.47 -4.13
C HIS A 471 -11.23 -13.79 -2.93
N PHE A 472 -10.47 -13.61 -1.84
CA PHE A 472 -10.98 -13.07 -0.59
C PHE A 472 -11.17 -11.55 -0.66
N SER A 473 -11.85 -10.99 0.34
CA SER A 473 -12.03 -9.55 0.46
C SER A 473 -10.71 -8.82 0.50
N SER A 474 -10.61 -7.75 -0.29
CA SER A 474 -9.39 -6.94 -0.42
C SER A 474 -8.99 -6.28 0.91
N LYS A 475 -7.81 -5.67 0.93
CA LYS A 475 -7.31 -4.88 2.07
C LYS A 475 -7.89 -3.46 2.10
N GLY A 476 -8.88 -3.17 1.26
CA GLY A 476 -9.59 -1.89 1.24
C GLY A 476 -10.13 -1.50 2.62
N GLY A 477 -9.89 -0.25 3.02
CA GLY A 477 -10.25 0.26 4.35
C GLY A 477 -9.30 -0.09 5.49
N ASP A 478 -8.23 -0.87 5.24
CA ASP A 478 -7.13 -0.99 6.19
C ASP A 478 -6.32 0.32 6.23
N GLN A 479 -5.82 0.67 7.41
CA GLN A 479 -5.01 1.86 7.56
C GLN A 479 -3.59 1.65 7.00
N SER A 480 -3.00 2.71 6.46
CA SER A 480 -1.61 2.74 6.02
C SER A 480 -0.64 2.40 7.16
N LEU A 481 0.53 1.85 6.82
CA LEU A 481 1.61 1.67 7.80
C LEU A 481 2.04 3.00 8.45
N SER A 482 1.94 4.12 7.69
CA SER A 482 2.25 5.48 8.17
C SER A 482 1.06 6.18 8.85
N ALA A 483 -0.05 5.47 9.14
CA ALA A 483 -1.22 6.05 9.79
C ALA A 483 -0.92 6.60 11.19
N GLN A 484 -1.79 7.49 11.67
CA GLN A 484 -1.68 8.06 13.02
C GLN A 484 -1.92 7.04 14.14
N TYR A 485 -2.61 5.93 13.87
CA TYR A 485 -2.83 4.87 14.84
C TYR A 485 -1.75 3.81 14.70
N GLN A 486 -1.11 3.44 15.83
CA GLN A 486 -0.01 2.47 15.83
C GLN A 486 -0.20 1.41 16.91
N PRO A 487 -0.28 0.11 16.53
CA PRO A 487 -0.22 -0.39 15.13
C PRO A 487 -1.46 0.00 14.32
N PRO A 488 -1.35 0.10 12.97
CA PRO A 488 -2.48 0.46 12.11
C PRO A 488 -3.63 -0.55 12.23
N ALA A 489 -4.87 -0.05 12.20
CA ALA A 489 -6.05 -0.90 12.19
C ALA A 489 -6.18 -1.65 10.85
N ARG A 490 -6.53 -2.93 10.93
CA ARG A 490 -6.73 -3.84 9.80
C ARG A 490 -8.16 -4.36 9.83
N GLY A 491 -9.12 -3.47 9.58
CA GLY A 491 -10.57 -3.75 9.69
C GLY A 491 -11.05 -4.83 8.72
N SER A 492 -10.48 -4.85 7.51
CA SER A 492 -10.80 -5.80 6.45
C SER A 492 -10.45 -7.27 6.82
N GLU A 493 -9.48 -7.50 7.73
CA GLU A 493 -9.13 -8.85 8.20
C GLU A 493 -10.32 -9.59 8.81
N THR A 494 -11.29 -8.88 9.38
CA THR A 494 -12.46 -9.51 10.02
C THR A 494 -13.24 -10.38 9.04
N GLN A 495 -13.51 -9.88 7.85
CA GLN A 495 -14.20 -10.64 6.81
C GLN A 495 -13.32 -11.78 6.29
N ARG A 496 -12.05 -11.54 6.01
CA ARG A 496 -11.11 -12.59 5.57
C ARG A 496 -10.97 -13.72 6.58
N HIS A 497 -11.03 -13.42 7.90
CA HIS A 497 -11.04 -14.46 8.93
C HIS A 497 -12.28 -15.36 8.85
N LEU A 498 -13.46 -14.81 8.53
CA LEU A 498 -14.68 -15.58 8.33
C LEU A 498 -14.59 -16.42 7.05
N GLN A 499 -14.09 -15.84 5.96
CA GLN A 499 -13.87 -16.52 4.68
C GLN A 499 -12.92 -17.70 4.84
N ALA A 500 -11.79 -17.49 5.53
CA ALA A 500 -10.82 -18.54 5.81
C ALA A 500 -11.41 -19.70 6.61
N LYS A 501 -12.27 -19.41 7.61
CA LYS A 501 -12.98 -20.45 8.39
C LYS A 501 -13.95 -21.24 7.54
N ALA A 502 -14.70 -20.57 6.64
CA ALA A 502 -15.66 -21.25 5.75
C ALA A 502 -14.92 -22.24 4.84
N VAL A 503 -13.83 -21.81 4.19
CA VAL A 503 -13.00 -22.69 3.34
C VAL A 503 -12.36 -23.81 4.15
N ASN A 504 -11.78 -23.54 5.33
CA ASN A 504 -11.17 -24.55 6.19
C ASN A 504 -12.21 -25.61 6.63
N THR A 505 -13.44 -25.18 6.99
CA THR A 505 -14.54 -26.09 7.33
C THR A 505 -14.87 -27.03 6.17
N PHE A 506 -15.02 -26.49 4.96
CA PHE A 506 -15.27 -27.29 3.77
C PHE A 506 -14.16 -28.29 3.49
N VAL A 507 -12.89 -27.90 3.62
CA VAL A 507 -11.75 -28.80 3.48
C VAL A 507 -11.75 -29.89 4.55
N LYS A 508 -12.09 -29.58 5.79
CA LYS A 508 -12.23 -30.58 6.87
C LYS A 508 -13.32 -31.59 6.55
N ASP A 509 -14.44 -31.19 5.95
CA ASP A 509 -15.50 -32.11 5.51
C ASP A 509 -14.99 -33.07 4.41
N VAL A 510 -14.19 -32.57 3.47
CA VAL A 510 -13.52 -33.42 2.47
C VAL A 510 -12.61 -34.43 3.17
N LEU A 511 -11.74 -33.97 4.07
CA LEU A 511 -10.77 -34.82 4.77
C LEU A 511 -11.43 -35.80 5.76
N SER A 512 -12.57 -35.45 6.34
CA SER A 512 -13.38 -36.36 7.17
C SER A 512 -13.97 -37.50 6.33
N THR A 513 -14.37 -37.18 5.10
CA THR A 513 -14.93 -38.16 4.15
C THR A 513 -13.83 -39.05 3.56
N GLN A 514 -12.67 -38.48 3.26
CA GLN A 514 -11.48 -39.17 2.74
C GLN A 514 -10.21 -38.53 3.32
N LYS A 515 -9.63 -39.12 4.36
CA LYS A 515 -8.47 -38.58 5.10
C LYS A 515 -7.27 -38.23 4.22
N ASN A 516 -7.06 -38.96 3.13
CA ASN A 516 -5.97 -38.77 2.19
C ASN A 516 -6.45 -38.18 0.85
N ALA A 517 -7.47 -37.34 0.87
CA ALA A 517 -7.92 -36.61 -0.31
C ALA A 517 -6.84 -35.58 -0.72
N ASP A 518 -6.61 -35.51 -2.03
CA ASP A 518 -5.76 -34.48 -2.61
C ASP A 518 -6.60 -33.20 -2.80
N VAL A 519 -6.35 -32.17 -1.99
CA VAL A 519 -7.05 -30.88 -2.01
C VAL A 519 -6.06 -29.76 -2.22
N VAL A 520 -6.37 -28.88 -3.16
CA VAL A 520 -5.65 -27.62 -3.42
C VAL A 520 -6.62 -26.47 -3.23
N ALA A 521 -6.36 -25.57 -2.29
CA ALA A 521 -7.05 -24.30 -2.15
C ALA A 521 -6.07 -23.19 -2.59
N LEU A 522 -6.47 -22.36 -3.55
CA LEU A 522 -5.56 -21.41 -4.17
C LEU A 522 -6.30 -20.13 -4.55
N GLY A 523 -5.57 -19.09 -4.88
CA GLY A 523 -6.10 -17.83 -5.34
C GLY A 523 -5.51 -16.64 -4.61
N ASP A 524 -6.06 -15.48 -4.89
CA ASP A 524 -5.82 -14.27 -4.15
C ASP A 524 -6.52 -14.34 -2.78
N ILE A 525 -5.74 -14.64 -1.76
CA ILE A 525 -6.19 -14.70 -0.35
C ILE A 525 -6.26 -13.30 0.27
N ASN A 526 -5.72 -12.29 -0.43
CA ASN A 526 -5.66 -10.90 0.03
C ASN A 526 -5.04 -10.74 1.41
N ASP A 527 -4.19 -11.71 1.82
CA ASP A 527 -3.53 -11.66 3.13
C ASP A 527 -2.21 -12.44 3.13
N PHE A 528 -1.35 -12.06 4.07
CA PHE A 528 0.04 -12.53 4.16
C PHE A 528 0.13 -13.99 4.64
N GLU A 529 1.20 -14.69 4.26
CA GLU A 529 1.48 -16.07 4.68
C GLU A 529 1.71 -16.20 6.21
N PHE A 530 2.03 -15.08 6.88
CA PHE A 530 2.17 -15.01 8.33
C PHE A 530 0.90 -14.49 9.04
N SER A 531 -0.15 -14.11 8.31
CA SER A 531 -1.38 -13.53 8.85
C SER A 531 -2.23 -14.55 9.64
N ARG A 532 -3.22 -14.03 10.35
CA ARG A 532 -4.22 -14.88 11.00
C ARG A 532 -5.13 -15.57 9.99
N THR A 533 -5.43 -14.94 8.86
CA THR A 533 -6.22 -15.51 7.77
C THR A 533 -5.59 -16.81 7.29
N THR A 534 -4.29 -16.81 6.96
CA THR A 534 -3.57 -18.02 6.54
C THR A 534 -3.54 -19.07 7.66
N ARG A 535 -3.33 -18.67 8.93
CA ARG A 535 -3.40 -19.63 10.05
C ARG A 535 -4.78 -20.28 10.19
N LEU A 536 -5.86 -19.54 9.92
CA LEU A 536 -7.22 -20.10 9.94
C LEU A 536 -7.47 -21.07 8.79
N LEU A 537 -6.92 -20.82 7.59
CA LEU A 537 -6.92 -21.79 6.50
C LEU A 537 -6.16 -23.08 6.85
N GLU A 538 -5.08 -22.97 7.61
CA GLU A 538 -4.24 -24.09 8.03
C GLU A 538 -4.74 -24.79 9.32
N ASP A 539 -5.83 -24.33 9.94
CA ASP A 539 -6.29 -24.81 11.23
C ASP A 539 -6.53 -26.34 11.22
N ASP A 540 -6.19 -26.99 12.35
CA ASP A 540 -6.19 -28.45 12.52
C ASP A 540 -5.31 -29.20 11.48
N GLY A 541 -4.39 -28.50 10.80
CA GLY A 541 -3.51 -29.07 9.80
C GLY A 541 -4.25 -29.54 8.53
N ALA A 542 -5.45 -28.99 8.27
CA ALA A 542 -6.24 -29.33 7.09
C ALA A 542 -5.55 -28.92 5.77
N LEU A 543 -4.89 -27.78 5.79
CA LEU A 543 -4.10 -27.25 4.69
C LEU A 543 -2.70 -26.83 5.15
N TRP A 544 -1.82 -26.61 4.22
CA TRP A 544 -0.49 -26.02 4.40
C TRP A 544 -0.15 -25.09 3.24
N SER A 545 0.22 -23.86 3.51
CA SER A 545 0.58 -22.86 2.50
C SER A 545 1.93 -23.19 1.88
N ALA A 546 1.93 -23.50 0.57
CA ALA A 546 3.10 -23.96 -0.17
C ALA A 546 4.17 -22.88 -0.35
N VAL A 547 3.81 -21.59 -0.27
CA VAL A 547 4.78 -20.48 -0.28
C VAL A 547 5.81 -20.60 0.84
N LYS A 548 5.46 -21.26 1.95
CA LYS A 548 6.38 -21.55 3.06
C LYS A 548 7.54 -22.49 2.70
N SER A 549 7.48 -23.15 1.53
CA SER A 549 8.61 -23.93 1.00
C SER A 549 9.73 -23.05 0.44
N LEU A 550 9.43 -21.81 0.08
CA LEU A 550 10.42 -20.86 -0.40
C LEU A 550 11.23 -20.25 0.76
N PRO A 551 12.47 -19.82 0.52
CA PRO A 551 13.19 -18.92 1.41
C PRO A 551 12.35 -17.66 1.70
N ARG A 552 12.49 -17.09 2.88
CA ARG A 552 11.69 -15.91 3.26
C ARG A 552 11.86 -14.73 2.29
N SER A 553 13.07 -14.55 1.74
CA SER A 553 13.39 -13.51 0.76
C SER A 553 12.75 -13.70 -0.61
N GLU A 554 12.09 -14.84 -0.85
CA GLU A 554 11.44 -15.17 -2.13
C GLU A 554 9.92 -15.34 -1.96
N ARG A 555 9.37 -14.96 -0.80
CA ARG A 555 7.93 -15.06 -0.49
C ARG A 555 7.24 -13.76 -0.78
N TYR A 556 6.81 -13.55 -2.00
CA TYR A 556 5.95 -12.46 -2.41
C TYR A 556 5.30 -12.77 -3.76
N SER A 557 4.23 -12.09 -4.04
CA SER A 557 3.47 -12.13 -5.30
C SER A 557 2.93 -10.75 -5.68
N TYR A 558 3.20 -9.74 -4.84
CA TYR A 558 2.65 -8.41 -4.94
C TYR A 558 3.64 -7.38 -4.39
N VAL A 559 3.67 -6.19 -4.95
CA VAL A 559 4.48 -5.08 -4.42
C VAL A 559 3.58 -3.91 -4.09
N TYR A 560 3.48 -3.57 -2.81
CA TYR A 560 2.66 -2.47 -2.35
C TYR A 560 3.48 -1.49 -1.52
N GLN A 561 3.47 -0.22 -1.92
CA GLN A 561 4.22 0.84 -1.24
C GLN A 561 5.69 0.44 -1.00
N GLY A 562 6.34 -0.17 -2.01
CA GLY A 562 7.72 -0.65 -1.92
C GLY A 562 7.94 -1.87 -1.02
N ASN A 563 6.90 -2.53 -0.57
CA ASN A 563 6.95 -3.80 0.17
C ASN A 563 6.60 -4.96 -0.76
N SER A 564 7.54 -5.88 -0.99
CA SER A 564 7.27 -7.16 -1.61
C SER A 564 6.57 -8.08 -0.60
N GLN A 565 5.33 -8.51 -0.88
CA GLN A 565 4.45 -9.21 0.07
C GLN A 565 3.65 -10.33 -0.60
N VAL A 566 3.22 -11.31 0.19
CA VAL A 566 2.35 -12.39 -0.27
C VAL A 566 0.90 -11.93 -0.19
N LEU A 567 0.14 -12.06 -1.28
CA LEU A 567 -1.33 -11.99 -1.28
C LEU A 567 -1.91 -13.28 -1.86
N ASP A 568 -1.33 -13.77 -2.94
CA ASP A 568 -1.73 -15.01 -3.61
C ASP A 568 -1.07 -16.21 -2.96
N GLN A 569 -1.85 -17.26 -2.75
CA GLN A 569 -1.35 -18.45 -2.07
C GLN A 569 -1.91 -19.73 -2.70
N ILE A 570 -1.12 -20.79 -2.70
CA ILE A 570 -1.54 -22.16 -2.97
C ILE A 570 -1.37 -22.97 -1.68
N LEU A 571 -2.48 -23.44 -1.12
CA LEU A 571 -2.48 -24.25 0.08
C LEU A 571 -2.89 -25.69 -0.28
N VAL A 572 -2.26 -26.66 0.36
CA VAL A 572 -2.44 -28.08 0.00
C VAL A 572 -2.74 -28.94 1.21
N SER A 573 -3.53 -29.99 1.00
CA SER A 573 -3.82 -31.00 2.00
C SER A 573 -2.57 -31.81 2.40
N PRO A 574 -2.58 -32.50 3.56
CA PRO A 574 -1.47 -33.33 4.03
C PRO A 574 -1.05 -34.43 3.03
N SER A 575 -1.98 -34.98 2.24
CA SER A 575 -1.68 -35.98 1.21
C SER A 575 -0.72 -35.44 0.16
N ILE A 576 -0.94 -34.21 -0.32
CA ILE A 576 -0.06 -33.55 -1.29
C ILE A 576 1.26 -33.14 -0.62
N ARG A 577 1.19 -32.51 0.56
CA ARG A 577 2.37 -32.03 1.29
C ARG A 577 3.37 -33.17 1.58
N TRP A 578 2.90 -34.32 1.97
CA TRP A 578 3.73 -35.45 2.40
C TRP A 578 3.81 -36.61 1.38
N GLY A 579 3.01 -36.52 0.29
CA GLY A 579 2.87 -37.60 -0.71
C GLY A 579 4.02 -37.76 -1.69
N GLY A 580 5.00 -36.86 -1.69
CA GLY A 580 6.12 -36.96 -2.61
C GLY A 580 6.82 -35.65 -2.91
N ARG A 581 7.33 -35.51 -4.15
CA ARG A 581 8.00 -34.28 -4.57
C ARG A 581 6.98 -33.21 -4.87
N LEU A 582 7.01 -32.15 -4.08
CA LEU A 582 6.29 -30.90 -4.31
C LEU A 582 7.31 -29.82 -4.69
N SER A 583 7.01 -29.01 -5.70
CA SER A 583 7.72 -27.76 -5.97
C SER A 583 6.72 -26.64 -6.15
N TYR A 584 7.02 -25.52 -5.55
CA TYR A 584 6.25 -24.26 -5.63
C TYR A 584 7.15 -23.16 -6.19
N ASP A 585 6.57 -22.28 -6.98
CA ASP A 585 7.26 -21.18 -7.62
C ASP A 585 6.31 -19.95 -7.67
N SER A 586 6.79 -18.80 -7.23
CA SER A 586 6.18 -17.49 -7.49
C SER A 586 6.92 -16.94 -8.70
N VAL A 587 6.23 -16.72 -9.81
CA VAL A 587 6.86 -16.37 -11.08
C VAL A 587 6.71 -14.88 -11.31
N HIS A 588 7.79 -14.14 -11.05
CA HIS A 588 7.75 -12.67 -11.05
C HIS A 588 7.78 -12.13 -12.48
N VAL A 589 6.60 -11.74 -12.96
CA VAL A 589 6.40 -11.22 -14.33
C VAL A 589 5.68 -9.89 -14.38
N ASN A 590 5.10 -9.44 -13.26
CA ASN A 590 4.24 -8.26 -13.18
C ASN A 590 4.67 -7.28 -12.09
N ALA A 591 4.46 -7.62 -10.81
CA ALA A 591 4.47 -6.70 -9.66
C ALA A 591 5.75 -5.86 -9.49
N GLU A 592 6.85 -6.24 -10.13
CA GLU A 592 8.13 -5.56 -10.06
C GLU A 592 8.42 -4.63 -11.25
N PHE A 593 7.53 -4.60 -12.25
CA PHE A 593 7.77 -3.93 -13.53
C PHE A 593 6.85 -2.72 -13.72
N HIS A 594 7.37 -1.64 -14.30
CA HIS A 594 6.59 -0.45 -14.60
C HIS A 594 5.55 -0.67 -15.72
N ASP A 595 5.79 -1.65 -16.60
CA ASP A 595 4.93 -2.08 -17.70
C ASP A 595 4.15 -3.36 -17.35
N GLN A 596 3.79 -3.53 -16.08
CA GLN A 596 2.98 -4.65 -15.59
C GLN A 596 1.61 -4.70 -16.27
N ILE A 597 1.08 -5.91 -16.45
CA ILE A 597 -0.26 -6.16 -17.00
C ILE A 597 -1.24 -6.64 -15.93
N SER A 598 -0.76 -6.85 -14.73
CA SER A 598 -1.46 -7.11 -13.50
C SER A 598 -0.55 -6.70 -12.35
N ASP A 599 -1.09 -6.27 -11.25
CA ASP A 599 -0.34 -5.97 -10.03
C ASP A 599 0.05 -7.24 -9.24
N HIS A 600 -0.41 -8.41 -9.67
CA HIS A 600 -0.12 -9.72 -9.09
C HIS A 600 0.83 -10.56 -9.95
N ASP A 601 1.76 -11.25 -9.28
CA ASP A 601 2.58 -12.30 -9.89
C ASP A 601 1.93 -13.67 -9.75
N PRO A 602 1.81 -14.46 -10.83
CA PRO A 602 1.23 -15.79 -10.78
C PRO A 602 2.11 -16.81 -10.03
N GLN A 603 1.46 -17.85 -9.48
CA GLN A 603 2.17 -18.95 -8.82
C GLN A 603 1.87 -20.28 -9.45
N VAL A 604 2.83 -21.19 -9.35
CA VAL A 604 2.70 -22.56 -9.86
C VAL A 604 3.14 -23.59 -8.82
N LEU A 605 2.24 -24.49 -8.52
CA LEU A 605 2.51 -25.70 -7.74
C LEU A 605 2.63 -26.92 -8.64
N ARG A 606 3.66 -27.74 -8.47
CA ARG A 606 3.82 -29.02 -9.14
C ARG A 606 3.96 -30.13 -8.13
N PHE A 607 3.17 -31.17 -8.28
CA PHE A 607 3.20 -32.33 -7.38
C PHE A 607 2.80 -33.62 -8.11
N ARG A 608 2.94 -34.76 -7.45
CA ARG A 608 2.49 -36.06 -7.94
C ARG A 608 1.34 -36.53 -7.05
N PRO A 609 0.09 -36.49 -7.56
CA PRO A 609 -1.07 -36.98 -6.83
C PRO A 609 -1.02 -38.47 -6.53
#